data_e7b5bba520819372cbdf3123032168a3
#
_entry.id   e7b5bba520819372cbdf3123032168a3
#
_cell.length_a   1.000
_cell.length_b   1.000
_cell.length_c   1.000
_cell.angle_alpha   90.00
_cell.angle_beta   90.00
_cell.angle_gamma   90.00
#
_symmetry.space_group_name_H-M   'P 1'
#
loop_
_entity.id
_entity.type
_entity.pdbx_description
1 polymer ?
#
loop_
_entity_poly.entity_id
_entity_poly.type
_entity_poly.pdbx_seq_one_letter_code
_entity_poly.pdbx_strand_id
1 'polypeptide(L)' 'MRIDKLLWCLRYYKTRSIATEAVKKGHITVNGQVAKASREVFAMDKITLRK' A
#
# COMPACT_ATOMS: atom_id res chain seq x y z
N MET A 1 -6.15 8.50 3.94
CA MET A 1 -6.08 8.00 2.56
C MET A 1 -5.93 6.48 2.57
N ARG A 2 -6.61 5.79 1.68
CA ARG A 2 -6.48 4.34 1.60
C ARG A 2 -5.11 3.98 1.02
N ILE A 3 -4.56 2.87 1.49
CA ILE A 3 -3.21 2.48 1.12
C ILE A 3 -3.08 2.20 -0.39
N ASP A 4 -4.08 1.56 -1.00
CA ASP A 4 -4.05 1.28 -2.42
C ASP A 4 -4.00 2.56 -3.26
N LYS A 5 -4.78 3.56 -2.86
CA LYS A 5 -4.78 4.85 -3.54
C LYS A 5 -3.45 5.57 -3.36
N LEU A 6 -2.88 5.51 -2.17
CA LEU A 6 -1.60 6.14 -1.91
C LEU A 6 -0.49 5.54 -2.77
N LEU A 7 -0.44 4.22 -2.85
CA LEU A 7 0.57 3.53 -3.65
C LEU A 7 0.46 3.89 -5.13
N TRP A 8 -0.76 4.00 -5.62
CA TRP A 8 -0.99 4.42 -7.00
C TRP A 8 -0.61 5.88 -7.21
N CYS A 9 -0.98 6.77 -6.29
CA CYS A 9 -0.64 8.19 -6.38
C CYS A 9 0.87 8.44 -6.35
N LEU A 10 1.60 7.63 -5.60
CA LEU A 10 3.06 7.73 -5.53
C LEU A 10 3.76 7.03 -6.70
N ARG A 11 2.98 6.46 -7.61
CA ARG A 11 3.49 5.80 -8.81
C ARG A 11 4.37 4.58 -8.53
N TYR A 12 4.16 3.93 -7.40
CA TYR A 12 4.82 2.66 -7.11
C TYR A 12 4.30 1.55 -8.02
N TYR A 13 3.06 1.68 -8.48
CA TYR A 13 2.42 0.72 -9.37
C TYR A 13 1.77 1.46 -10.53
N LYS A 14 1.69 0.80 -11.68
CA LYS A 14 1.16 1.39 -12.90
C LYS A 14 -0.32 1.73 -12.79
N THR A 15 -1.06 0.86 -12.12
CA THR A 15 -2.50 1.05 -11.96
C THR A 15 -2.90 0.82 -10.52
N ARG A 16 -4.07 1.35 -10.16
CA ARG A 16 -4.63 1.15 -8.83
C ARG A 16 -4.96 -0.32 -8.59
N SER A 17 -5.38 -1.04 -9.64
CA SER A 17 -5.67 -2.46 -9.53
C SER A 17 -4.44 -3.27 -9.12
N ILE A 18 -3.30 -2.97 -9.72
CA ILE A 18 -2.04 -3.63 -9.36
C ILE A 18 -1.67 -3.31 -7.92
N ALA A 19 -1.85 -2.08 -7.50
CA ALA A 19 -1.59 -1.69 -6.12
C ALA A 19 -2.47 -2.46 -5.14
N THR A 20 -3.76 -2.58 -5.45
CA THR A 20 -4.70 -3.34 -4.62
C THR A 20 -4.29 -4.80 -4.53
N GLU A 21 -3.89 -5.40 -5.65
CA GLU A 21 -3.44 -6.78 -5.66
C GLU A 21 -2.19 -6.98 -4.79
N ALA A 22 -1.24 -6.06 -4.88
CA ALA A 22 -0.04 -6.14 -4.06
C ALA A 22 -0.38 -6.10 -2.57
N VAL A 23 -1.32 -5.24 -2.18
CA VAL A 23 -1.75 -5.16 -0.80
C VAL A 23 -2.43 -6.46 -0.36
N LYS A 24 -3.30 -7.01 -1.21
CA LYS A 24 -3.98 -8.28 -0.92
C LYS A 24 -3.00 -9.44 -0.75
N LYS A 25 -1.92 -9.42 -1.49
CA LYS A 25 -0.90 -10.47 -1.42
C LYS A 25 0.04 -10.31 -0.23
N GLY A 26 -0.11 -9.23 0.52
CA GLY A 26 0.72 -8.99 1.69
C GLY A 26 2.10 -8.45 1.36
N HIS A 27 2.28 -7.85 0.20
CA HIS A 27 3.56 -7.28 -0.22
C HIS A 27 3.82 -5.90 0.38
N ILE A 28 2.84 -5.32 1.03
CA ILE A 28 2.92 -3.97 1.58
C ILE A 28 2.85 -4.05 3.09
N THR A 29 3.78 -3.39 3.76
CA THR A 29 3.73 -3.27 5.22
C THR A 29 3.67 -1.81 5.62
N VAL A 30 2.95 -1.55 6.70
CA VAL A 30 2.85 -0.21 7.30
C VAL A 30 3.33 -0.33 8.73
N ASN A 31 4.38 0.43 9.05
CA ASN A 31 5.00 0.39 10.38
C ASN A 31 5.41 -1.02 10.80
N GLY A 32 5.86 -1.83 9.84
CA GLY A 32 6.33 -3.18 10.10
C GLY A 32 5.24 -4.24 10.15
N GLN A 33 3.99 -3.87 9.89
CA GLN A 33 2.87 -4.83 9.88
C GLN A 33 2.28 -4.91 8.49
N VAL A 34 1.88 -6.13 8.10
CA VAL A 34 1.24 -6.33 6.80
C VAL A 34 -0.06 -5.52 6.75
N ALA A 35 -0.19 -4.72 5.70
CA ALA A 35 -1.35 -3.87 5.51
C ALA A 35 -2.47 -4.61 4.79
N LYS A 36 -3.71 -4.26 5.13
CA LYS A 36 -4.89 -4.75 4.41
C LYS A 36 -5.30 -3.72 3.36
N ALA A 37 -6.05 -4.17 2.35
CA ALA A 37 -6.49 -3.28 1.27
C ALA A 37 -7.31 -2.10 1.78
N SER A 38 -8.04 -2.28 2.88
CA SER A 38 -8.85 -1.23 3.47
C SER A 38 -8.09 -0.35 4.47
N ARG A 39 -6.81 -0.62 4.67
CA ARG A 39 -6.01 0.13 5.63
C ARG A 39 -5.91 1.60 5.24
N GLU A 40 -6.17 2.49 6.18
CA GLU A 40 -5.89 3.90 6.00
C GLU A 40 -4.47 4.20 6.43
N VAL A 41 -3.82 5.10 5.71
CA VAL A 41 -2.47 5.54 6.02
C VAL A 41 -2.44 7.04 6.21
N PHE A 42 -1.53 7.47 7.06
CA PHE A 42 -1.35 8.88 7.38
C PHE A 42 0.07 9.30 7.03
N ALA A 43 0.32 10.58 7.02
CA ALA A 43 1.62 11.13 6.60
C ALA A 43 2.80 10.59 7.42
N MET A 44 2.55 10.20 8.65
CA MET A 44 3.59 9.70 9.55
C MET A 44 3.85 8.20 9.42
N ASP A 45 3.02 7.51 8.67
CA ASP A 45 3.15 6.06 8.54
C ASP A 45 4.31 5.69 7.62
N LYS A 46 5.08 4.72 8.07
CA LYS A 46 6.18 4.20 7.26
C LYS A 46 5.69 3.02 6.44
N ILE A 47 5.78 3.15 5.14
CA ILE A 47 5.32 2.13 4.21
C ILE A 47 6.52 1.43 3.61
N THR A 48 6.51 0.10 3.67
CA THR A 48 7.55 -0.72 3.07
C THR A 48 6.95 -1.58 1.98
N LEU A 49 7.59 -1.58 0.82
CA LEU A 49 7.18 -2.39 -0.31
C LEU A 49 8.03 -3.64 -0.37
N ARG A 50 7.38 -4.77 -0.52
CA ARG A 50 8.06 -6.05 -0.66
C ARG A 50 7.91 -6.55 -2.10
N LYS A 51 9.00 -6.94 -2.68
CA LYS A 51 8.98 -7.50 -4.04
C LYS A 51 8.79 -9.00 -4.02
#